data_a01a8cc5e127c1e064f7f36fc18e8c52
#
_entry.id   a01a8cc5e127c1e064f7f36fc18e8c52
#
_cell.length_a   1.000
_cell.length_b   1.000
_cell.length_c   1.000
_cell.angle_alpha   90.00
_cell.angle_beta   90.00
_cell.angle_gamma   90.00
#
_symmetry.space_group_name_H-M   'P 1'
#
loop_
_entity.id
_entity.type
_entity.pdbx_description
1 polymer ?
#
loop_
_entity_poly.entity_id
_entity_poly.type
_entity_poly.pdbx_seq_one_letter_code
_entity_poly.pdbx_strand_id
1 'polypeptide(L)'
;MFGDGIQTSSRSLRYRVRQILRRQTTEGRNVQGRDKSGATNKEIRFGATFHVMTHTSDIVRPPKALVDALAEIGSATASAELNRMGIRDAHLRGVTSRIPGKALAGPALTLQFMPIREDQYSQTEYADPEKQLHRHVLYHAQAGDFVVVDARGDLGSGVFGEMMLTYFHGRGGAGVVIDGCIRDFPKAKDLGLGMWLKGTTPNYHTQVAIFPYAVNVPIACCDRLVMPGDIIVADDDGAAVVPAQLAPELLKRASEHAEWEEFSRERLAEGGDLRKYYPLTDAARPEYEEWKKKHGK
;
A
#
# COMPACT_ATOMS: atom_id res chain seq x y z
N MET A 1 -17.31 47.27 -30.12
CA MET A 1 -18.08 46.15 -30.70
C MET A 1 -17.44 44.84 -30.29
N PHE A 2 -17.81 44.34 -29.16
CA PHE A 2 -17.61 42.94 -28.73
C PHE A 2 -18.66 42.66 -27.65
N GLY A 3 -19.74 42.10 -28.05
CA GLY A 3 -20.79 41.57 -27.19
C GLY A 3 -21.56 40.53 -27.99
N ASP A 4 -21.97 39.47 -27.35
CA ASP A 4 -22.82 38.38 -27.85
C ASP A 4 -22.10 37.12 -28.35
N GLY A 5 -21.60 36.32 -27.40
CA GLY A 5 -21.11 34.96 -27.72
C GLY A 5 -21.26 33.90 -26.63
N ILE A 6 -21.69 34.22 -25.38
CA ILE A 6 -21.59 33.27 -24.26
C ILE A 6 -22.95 32.89 -23.65
N GLN A 7 -24.08 33.44 -24.08
CA GLN A 7 -25.40 33.15 -23.45
C GLN A 7 -26.16 31.94 -24.03
N THR A 8 -25.74 31.35 -25.14
CA THR A 8 -26.48 30.22 -25.77
C THR A 8 -26.11 28.84 -25.24
N SER A 9 -24.96 28.67 -24.57
CA SER A 9 -24.47 27.37 -24.07
C SER A 9 -25.15 26.90 -22.77
N SER A 10 -25.47 27.82 -21.85
CA SER A 10 -26.00 27.48 -20.53
C SER A 10 -27.49 27.10 -20.54
N ARG A 11 -28.28 27.62 -21.52
CA ARG A 11 -29.69 27.23 -21.67
C ARG A 11 -29.85 25.84 -22.26
N SER A 12 -29.01 25.44 -23.20
CA SER A 12 -28.98 24.11 -23.81
C SER A 12 -28.66 23.01 -22.80
N LEU A 13 -27.67 23.25 -21.93
CA LEU A 13 -27.28 22.28 -20.89
C LEU A 13 -28.38 22.07 -19.86
N ARG A 14 -29.02 23.14 -19.38
CA ARG A 14 -30.15 23.03 -18.40
C ARG A 14 -31.36 22.33 -19.02
N TYR A 15 -31.62 22.47 -20.28
CA TYR A 15 -32.71 21.78 -20.97
C TYR A 15 -32.43 20.28 -21.07
N ARG A 16 -31.20 19.86 -21.42
CA ARG A 16 -30.79 18.43 -21.49
C ARG A 16 -30.85 17.76 -20.12
N VAL A 17 -30.38 18.41 -19.08
CA VAL A 17 -30.46 17.89 -17.70
C VAL A 17 -31.89 17.68 -17.26
N ARG A 18 -32.82 18.61 -17.57
CA ARG A 18 -34.26 18.42 -17.28
C ARG A 18 -34.88 17.25 -18.04
N GLN A 19 -34.46 16.98 -19.26
CA GLN A 19 -34.93 15.84 -20.06
C GLN A 19 -34.46 14.51 -19.48
N ILE A 20 -33.21 14.45 -19.01
CA ILE A 20 -32.65 13.25 -18.36
C ILE A 20 -33.39 12.95 -17.05
N LEU A 21 -33.62 13.96 -16.23
CA LEU A 21 -34.34 13.80 -14.97
C LEU A 21 -35.81 13.38 -15.17
N ARG A 22 -36.47 13.86 -16.23
CA ARG A 22 -37.86 13.45 -16.54
C ARG A 22 -37.97 11.99 -17.01
N ARG A 23 -36.96 11.44 -17.71
CA ARG A 23 -36.96 10.02 -18.14
C ARG A 23 -36.79 9.07 -16.97
N GLN A 24 -36.03 9.45 -15.95
CA GLN A 24 -35.85 8.61 -14.74
C GLN A 24 -37.08 8.54 -13.84
N THR A 25 -38.00 9.53 -13.94
CA THR A 25 -39.26 9.55 -13.14
C THR A 25 -40.40 8.79 -13.79
N THR A 26 -40.32 8.37 -15.06
CA THR A 26 -41.37 7.63 -15.75
C THR A 26 -41.23 6.12 -15.68
N GLU A 27 -40.06 5.58 -15.35
CA GLU A 27 -39.87 4.13 -15.21
C GLU A 27 -40.09 3.58 -13.80
N GLY A 28 -40.41 4.42 -12.82
CA GLY A 28 -40.63 4.08 -11.40
C GLY A 28 -42.05 4.05 -10.88
N ARG A 29 -43.08 4.02 -11.74
CA ARG A 29 -44.50 4.01 -11.26
C ARG A 29 -45.18 2.65 -11.51
N ASN A 30 -45.08 1.78 -10.54
CA ASN A 30 -46.19 0.90 -10.20
C ASN A 30 -45.94 0.22 -8.83
N VAL A 31 -46.43 0.82 -7.73
CA VAL A 31 -47.06 0.14 -6.60
C VAL A 31 -47.77 1.22 -5.77
N GLN A 32 -49.09 1.12 -5.67
CA GLN A 32 -49.93 2.00 -4.85
C GLN A 32 -49.88 1.59 -3.38
N GLY A 33 -49.81 2.59 -2.50
CA GLY A 33 -50.12 2.49 -1.09
C GLY A 33 -50.38 3.89 -0.54
N ARG A 34 -51.67 4.27 -0.33
CA ARG A 34 -52.04 5.53 0.30
C ARG A 34 -51.76 5.48 1.79
N ASP A 35 -51.06 6.47 2.33
CA ASP A 35 -51.43 6.99 3.66
C ASP A 35 -51.22 8.50 3.73
N LYS A 36 -52.14 9.18 4.45
CA LYS A 36 -52.21 10.63 4.60
C LYS A 36 -51.69 10.98 5.98
N SER A 37 -50.62 11.81 6.03
CA SER A 37 -50.47 12.82 7.10
C SER A 37 -49.20 13.67 6.89
N GLY A 38 -49.36 14.99 6.92
CA GLY A 38 -48.51 16.00 7.53
C GLY A 38 -47.09 16.22 6.99
N ALA A 39 -46.90 17.41 6.44
CA ALA A 39 -45.66 18.06 6.09
C ALA A 39 -44.40 17.60 6.84
N THR A 40 -43.39 17.12 6.10
CA THR A 40 -42.03 17.06 6.57
C THR A 40 -41.05 17.13 5.38
N ASN A 41 -39.90 17.73 5.62
CA ASN A 41 -38.75 17.87 4.74
C ASN A 41 -38.50 16.60 3.92
N LYS A 42 -38.52 16.69 2.60
CA LYS A 42 -38.08 15.63 1.70
C LYS A 42 -36.58 15.46 1.81
N GLU A 43 -36.13 14.52 2.64
CA GLU A 43 -34.83 13.90 2.47
C GLU A 43 -34.80 13.23 1.09
N ILE A 44 -33.86 13.66 0.25
CA ILE A 44 -33.57 12.97 -1.00
C ILE A 44 -32.81 11.70 -0.61
N ARG A 45 -33.52 10.59 -0.48
CA ARG A 45 -32.89 9.28 -0.33
C ARG A 45 -32.40 8.83 -1.70
N PHE A 46 -31.09 8.92 -1.92
CA PHE A 46 -30.43 8.20 -2.99
C PHE A 46 -30.45 6.71 -2.63
N GLY A 47 -31.36 5.96 -3.23
CA GLY A 47 -31.50 4.54 -3.00
C GLY A 47 -30.50 3.70 -3.81
N ALA A 48 -29.23 3.79 -3.50
CA ALA A 48 -28.26 2.79 -3.86
C ALA A 48 -27.65 2.27 -2.55
N THR A 49 -28.25 1.22 -1.99
CA THR A 49 -27.64 0.46 -0.92
C THR A 49 -26.44 -0.28 -1.53
N PHE A 50 -25.27 0.35 -1.54
CA PHE A 50 -24.04 -0.39 -1.77
C PHE A 50 -23.90 -1.38 -0.62
N HIS A 51 -24.05 -2.65 -0.94
CA HIS A 51 -23.64 -3.72 -0.04
C HIS A 51 -22.13 -3.55 0.18
N VAL A 52 -21.73 -3.03 1.34
CA VAL A 52 -20.37 -3.19 1.82
C VAL A 52 -20.15 -4.70 1.79
N MET A 53 -19.21 -5.14 0.94
CA MET A 53 -18.86 -6.56 0.87
C MET A 53 -18.26 -6.93 2.23
N THR A 54 -19.09 -7.54 3.09
CA THR A 54 -18.70 -7.99 4.43
C THR A 54 -17.71 -9.15 4.41
N HIS A 55 -17.43 -9.70 3.23
CA HIS A 55 -16.47 -10.77 3.04
C HIS A 55 -15.35 -10.31 2.10
N THR A 56 -14.16 -10.08 2.68
CA THR A 56 -12.93 -9.78 1.93
C THR A 56 -12.13 -11.06 1.77
N SER A 57 -11.60 -11.31 0.55
CA SER A 57 -10.77 -12.48 0.28
C SER A 57 -9.41 -12.37 0.97
N ASP A 58 -8.85 -13.49 1.41
CA ASP A 58 -7.46 -13.55 1.87
C ASP A 58 -6.50 -13.57 0.68
N ILE A 59 -5.21 -13.33 0.95
CA ILE A 59 -4.14 -13.36 -0.04
C ILE A 59 -3.55 -14.76 -0.19
N VAL A 60 -2.89 -15.01 -1.32
CA VAL A 60 -1.99 -16.15 -1.49
C VAL A 60 -0.60 -15.76 -0.99
N ARG A 61 -0.11 -16.44 0.05
CA ARG A 61 1.20 -16.14 0.65
C ARG A 61 2.30 -16.96 0.00
N PRO A 62 3.42 -16.33 -0.42
CA PRO A 62 4.62 -17.04 -0.84
C PRO A 62 5.21 -17.92 0.28
N PRO A 63 6.02 -18.94 -0.05
CA PRO A 63 6.69 -19.76 0.95
C PRO A 63 7.53 -18.92 1.92
N LYS A 64 7.37 -19.17 3.23
CA LYS A 64 8.06 -18.39 4.27
C LYS A 64 9.58 -18.34 4.08
N ALA A 65 10.21 -19.47 3.75
CA ALA A 65 11.65 -19.53 3.52
C ALA A 65 12.13 -18.59 2.40
N LEU A 66 11.33 -18.39 1.35
CA LEU A 66 11.61 -17.43 0.29
C LEU A 66 11.53 -16.01 0.81
N VAL A 67 10.50 -15.70 1.59
CA VAL A 67 10.30 -14.37 2.19
C VAL A 67 11.43 -14.03 3.16
N ASP A 68 11.79 -14.96 4.05
CA ASP A 68 12.88 -14.77 5.01
C ASP A 68 14.22 -14.48 4.29
N ALA A 69 14.53 -15.23 3.23
CA ALA A 69 15.75 -15.01 2.45
C ALA A 69 15.74 -13.64 1.72
N LEU A 70 14.58 -13.13 1.31
CA LEU A 70 14.47 -11.79 0.73
C LEU A 70 14.71 -10.69 1.76
N ALA A 71 14.39 -10.91 3.03
CA ALA A 71 14.72 -9.95 4.09
C ALA A 71 16.24 -9.78 4.25
N GLU A 72 17.01 -10.86 4.04
CA GLU A 72 18.48 -10.83 4.17
C GLU A 72 19.17 -10.05 3.04
N ILE A 73 18.59 -10.02 1.84
CA ILE A 73 19.19 -9.29 0.71
C ILE A 73 19.00 -7.77 0.77
N GLY A 74 18.01 -7.29 1.50
CA GLY A 74 17.70 -5.87 1.67
C GLY A 74 17.00 -5.20 0.48
N SER A 75 16.47 -4.00 0.75
CA SER A 75 15.65 -3.24 -0.22
C SER A 75 16.46 -2.74 -1.41
N ALA A 76 17.72 -2.31 -1.19
CA ALA A 76 18.61 -1.78 -2.23
C ALA A 76 18.94 -2.86 -3.27
N THR A 77 19.35 -4.06 -2.82
CA THR A 77 19.65 -5.19 -3.71
C THR A 77 18.40 -5.66 -4.45
N ALA A 78 17.26 -5.77 -3.74
CA ALA A 78 16.00 -6.13 -4.35
C ALA A 78 15.61 -5.14 -5.47
N SER A 79 15.71 -3.85 -5.23
CA SER A 79 15.44 -2.80 -6.22
C SER A 79 16.37 -2.88 -7.44
N ALA A 80 17.66 -3.07 -7.22
CA ALA A 80 18.65 -3.16 -8.30
C ALA A 80 18.41 -4.39 -9.19
N GLU A 81 18.18 -5.56 -8.60
CA GLU A 81 17.90 -6.79 -9.36
C GLU A 81 16.56 -6.72 -10.10
N LEU A 82 15.50 -6.18 -9.48
CA LEU A 82 14.24 -5.94 -10.16
C LEU A 82 14.41 -5.03 -11.39
N ASN A 83 15.22 -3.99 -11.27
CA ASN A 83 15.52 -3.11 -12.41
C ASN A 83 16.19 -3.88 -13.55
N ARG A 84 17.17 -4.76 -13.27
CA ARG A 84 17.80 -5.63 -14.26
C ARG A 84 16.83 -6.65 -14.87
N MET A 85 15.79 -7.03 -14.14
CA MET A 85 14.71 -7.90 -14.60
C MET A 85 13.61 -7.16 -15.36
N GLY A 86 13.72 -5.83 -15.55
CA GLY A 86 12.78 -5.00 -16.31
C GLY A 86 11.72 -4.29 -15.46
N ILE A 87 11.70 -4.45 -14.14
CA ILE A 87 10.87 -3.68 -13.21
C ILE A 87 11.63 -2.42 -12.82
N ARG A 88 11.40 -1.32 -13.56
CA ARG A 88 12.24 -0.12 -13.49
C ARG A 88 12.21 0.61 -12.15
N ASP A 89 11.09 0.53 -11.43
CA ASP A 89 10.89 1.30 -10.21
C ASP A 89 9.99 0.52 -9.25
N ALA A 90 10.62 -0.19 -8.34
CA ALA A 90 9.96 -0.98 -7.30
C ALA A 90 9.88 -0.23 -5.95
N HIS A 91 10.49 0.95 -5.84
CA HIS A 91 10.58 1.71 -4.59
C HIS A 91 9.28 2.44 -4.26
N LEU A 92 8.75 2.20 -3.08
CA LEU A 92 7.61 2.93 -2.50
C LEU A 92 8.09 4.29 -1.97
N ARG A 93 8.02 5.32 -2.82
CA ARG A 93 8.63 6.62 -2.57
C ARG A 93 7.91 7.45 -1.52
N GLY A 94 8.68 8.19 -0.73
CA GLY A 94 8.17 9.18 0.22
C GLY A 94 7.73 8.59 1.56
N VAL A 95 7.74 7.28 1.72
CA VAL A 95 7.67 6.64 3.04
C VAL A 95 9.07 6.45 3.60
N THR A 96 9.22 6.64 4.90
CA THR A 96 10.50 6.49 5.61
C THR A 96 10.36 5.58 6.80
N SER A 97 11.40 4.82 7.10
CA SER A 97 11.46 4.02 8.34
C SER A 97 11.29 4.95 9.56
N ARG A 98 10.33 4.60 10.41
CA ARG A 98 10.10 5.27 11.70
C ARG A 98 10.70 4.48 12.86
N ILE A 99 11.13 3.26 12.60
CA ILE A 99 11.76 2.36 13.57
C ILE A 99 13.07 1.87 12.93
N PRO A 100 14.15 2.67 13.01
CA PRO A 100 15.43 2.33 12.40
C PRO A 100 16.02 1.00 12.88
N GLY A 101 16.85 0.39 12.04
CA GLY A 101 17.51 -0.89 12.33
C GLY A 101 16.64 -2.11 12.06
N LYS A 102 15.52 -1.96 11.37
CA LYS A 102 14.68 -3.08 10.92
C LYS A 102 14.99 -3.42 9.47
N ALA A 103 15.28 -4.70 9.21
CA ALA A 103 15.34 -5.27 7.86
C ALA A 103 14.33 -6.42 7.82
N LEU A 104 13.25 -6.25 7.08
CA LEU A 104 12.09 -7.12 7.11
C LEU A 104 11.59 -7.41 5.68
N ALA A 105 10.99 -8.59 5.48
CA ALA A 105 10.18 -8.86 4.31
C ALA A 105 8.89 -9.56 4.72
N GLY A 106 7.84 -9.41 3.88
CA GLY A 106 6.57 -10.07 4.12
C GLY A 106 5.57 -9.88 3.00
N PRO A 107 4.61 -10.80 2.85
CA PRO A 107 3.54 -10.67 1.87
C PRO A 107 2.59 -9.51 2.21
N ALA A 108 2.14 -8.82 1.17
CA ALA A 108 1.32 -7.62 1.27
C ALA A 108 -0.16 -7.95 1.42
N LEU A 109 -0.73 -7.66 2.58
CA LEU A 109 -2.15 -7.41 2.76
C LEU A 109 -2.42 -5.96 2.32
N THR A 110 -3.26 -5.76 1.32
CA THR A 110 -3.48 -4.43 0.75
C THR A 110 -4.76 -3.78 1.26
N LEU A 111 -4.70 -2.48 1.52
CA LEU A 111 -5.83 -1.66 1.93
C LEU A 111 -5.88 -0.38 1.11
N GLN A 112 -7.02 -0.14 0.47
CA GLN A 112 -7.27 1.05 -0.33
C GLN A 112 -8.15 2.04 0.42
N PHE A 113 -7.73 3.31 0.45
CA PHE A 113 -8.58 4.43 0.83
C PHE A 113 -9.02 5.23 -0.39
N MET A 114 -10.21 5.81 -0.30
CA MET A 114 -10.76 6.75 -1.29
C MET A 114 -11.13 8.07 -0.63
N PRO A 115 -11.20 9.16 -1.41
CA PRO A 115 -11.74 10.43 -0.91
C PRO A 115 -13.19 10.25 -0.44
N ILE A 116 -13.53 10.89 0.68
CA ILE A 116 -14.91 10.89 1.19
C ILE A 116 -15.82 11.55 0.15
N ARG A 117 -16.92 10.85 -0.09
CA ARG A 117 -18.06 11.36 -0.84
C ARG A 117 -19.32 10.94 -0.10
N GLU A 118 -20.15 11.90 0.28
CA GLU A 118 -21.20 11.75 1.27
C GLU A 118 -22.32 10.79 0.85
N ASP A 119 -22.42 10.45 -0.44
CA ASP A 119 -23.33 9.41 -0.95
C ASP A 119 -22.74 7.99 -0.85
N GLN A 120 -21.44 7.86 -0.64
CA GLN A 120 -20.72 6.57 -0.56
C GLN A 120 -20.27 6.22 0.86
N TYR A 121 -20.07 7.21 1.71
CA TYR A 121 -19.62 7.02 3.07
C TYR A 121 -20.39 7.94 4.03
N SER A 122 -20.99 7.35 5.06
CA SER A 122 -21.62 8.07 6.16
C SER A 122 -20.78 7.93 7.42
N GLN A 123 -20.53 9.02 8.12
CA GLN A 123 -19.83 8.96 9.42
C GLN A 123 -20.59 8.15 10.48
N THR A 124 -21.89 7.91 10.29
CA THR A 124 -22.65 7.00 11.16
C THR A 124 -22.18 5.55 11.05
N GLU A 125 -21.52 5.16 9.95
CA GLU A 125 -20.92 3.84 9.79
C GLU A 125 -19.73 3.63 10.72
N TYR A 126 -19.11 4.70 11.21
CA TYR A 126 -18.05 4.63 12.21
C TYR A 126 -18.50 3.93 13.51
N ALA A 127 -19.80 4.01 13.83
CA ALA A 127 -20.35 3.38 15.03
C ALA A 127 -20.42 1.84 14.95
N ASP A 128 -20.36 1.26 13.73
CA ASP A 128 -20.36 -0.18 13.50
C ASP A 128 -18.96 -0.67 13.12
N PRO A 129 -18.21 -1.34 14.04
CA PRO A 129 -16.87 -1.83 13.76
C PRO A 129 -16.78 -2.75 12.54
N GLU A 130 -17.81 -3.52 12.23
CA GLU A 130 -17.81 -4.47 11.12
C GLU A 130 -18.00 -3.81 9.75
N LYS A 131 -18.36 -2.54 9.71
CA LYS A 131 -18.37 -1.73 8.49
C LYS A 131 -17.04 -1.03 8.23
N GLN A 132 -16.09 -1.15 9.15
CA GLN A 132 -14.80 -0.48 9.09
C GLN A 132 -13.76 -1.34 8.33
N LEU A 133 -13.66 -1.22 7.01
CA LEU A 133 -12.80 -2.07 6.17
C LEU A 133 -11.30 -2.03 6.57
N HIS A 134 -10.82 -0.95 7.18
CA HIS A 134 -9.46 -0.91 7.71
C HIS A 134 -9.22 -1.90 8.86
N ARG A 135 -10.28 -2.41 9.51
CA ARG A 135 -10.18 -3.52 10.48
C ARG A 135 -10.12 -4.86 9.76
N HIS A 136 -10.86 -5.00 8.65
CA HIS A 136 -10.94 -6.25 7.91
C HIS A 136 -9.58 -6.69 7.36
N VAL A 137 -8.73 -5.75 6.89
CA VAL A 137 -7.38 -6.12 6.45
C VAL A 137 -6.57 -6.76 7.59
N LEU A 138 -6.77 -6.31 8.82
CA LEU A 138 -6.07 -6.86 9.98
C LEU A 138 -6.61 -8.23 10.41
N TYR A 139 -7.87 -8.55 10.11
CA TYR A 139 -8.45 -9.88 10.41
C TYR A 139 -7.78 -10.99 9.59
N HIS A 140 -7.26 -10.67 8.40
CA HIS A 140 -6.49 -11.60 7.57
C HIS A 140 -5.05 -11.82 8.06
N ALA A 141 -4.55 -11.01 8.99
CA ALA A 141 -3.15 -11.01 9.40
C ALA A 141 -2.67 -12.38 9.90
N GLN A 142 -1.55 -12.82 9.35
CA GLN A 142 -0.78 -13.99 9.78
C GLN A 142 0.67 -13.56 10.10
N ALA A 143 1.41 -14.48 10.74
CA ALA A 143 2.80 -14.19 11.11
C ALA A 143 3.66 -13.90 9.87
N GLY A 144 4.36 -12.76 9.91
CA GLY A 144 5.24 -12.29 8.85
C GLY A 144 4.57 -11.38 7.80
N ASP A 145 3.24 -11.17 7.86
CA ASP A 145 2.55 -10.30 6.88
C ASP A 145 2.93 -8.83 7.05
N PHE A 146 2.90 -8.12 5.93
CA PHE A 146 2.88 -6.65 5.88
C PHE A 146 1.47 -6.14 5.56
N VAL A 147 1.07 -5.04 6.18
CA VAL A 147 -0.09 -4.27 5.69
C VAL A 147 0.42 -3.09 4.87
N VAL A 148 -0.03 -3.03 3.61
CA VAL A 148 0.33 -1.96 2.66
C VAL A 148 -0.91 -1.13 2.37
N VAL A 149 -0.83 0.18 2.64
CA VAL A 149 -1.98 1.07 2.57
C VAL A 149 -1.79 2.17 1.54
N ASP A 150 -2.66 2.18 0.55
CA ASP A 150 -2.87 3.35 -0.31
C ASP A 150 -3.80 4.34 0.42
N ALA A 151 -3.21 5.24 1.19
CA ALA A 151 -3.91 6.36 1.82
C ALA A 151 -3.81 7.64 0.97
N ARG A 152 -3.45 7.53 -0.31
CA ARG A 152 -3.41 8.60 -1.30
C ARG A 152 -2.49 9.78 -0.94
N GLY A 153 -1.47 9.52 -0.14
CA GLY A 153 -0.58 10.58 0.35
C GLY A 153 -1.23 11.50 1.39
N ASP A 154 -2.41 11.16 1.91
CA ASP A 154 -3.11 12.00 2.89
C ASP A 154 -2.32 12.09 4.20
N LEU A 155 -2.06 13.31 4.65
CA LEU A 155 -1.38 13.60 5.91
C LEU A 155 -2.35 14.02 7.03
N GLY A 156 -3.63 14.14 6.70
CA GLY A 156 -4.68 14.54 7.64
C GLY A 156 -5.31 13.40 8.44
N SER A 157 -5.24 12.17 7.92
CA SER A 157 -5.95 11.01 8.48
C SER A 157 -4.98 9.95 8.98
N GLY A 158 -5.09 9.57 10.25
CA GLY A 158 -4.31 8.47 10.86
C GLY A 158 -4.99 7.13 10.61
N VAL A 159 -4.54 6.42 9.58
CA VAL A 159 -5.13 5.17 9.07
C VAL A 159 -5.30 4.13 10.18
N PHE A 160 -4.26 3.94 11.01
CA PHE A 160 -4.27 3.10 12.19
C PHE A 160 -3.86 3.89 13.42
N GLY A 161 -4.42 3.52 14.57
CA GLY A 161 -3.94 3.91 15.88
C GLY A 161 -3.22 2.77 16.59
N GLU A 162 -2.68 3.06 17.77
CA GLU A 162 -1.91 2.10 18.58
C GLU A 162 -2.64 0.78 18.81
N MET A 163 -3.93 0.79 19.16
CA MET A 163 -4.69 -0.44 19.46
C MET A 163 -4.80 -1.38 18.25
N MET A 164 -4.94 -0.81 17.02
CA MET A 164 -5.02 -1.60 15.81
C MET A 164 -3.66 -2.20 15.43
N LEU A 165 -2.59 -1.43 15.62
CA LEU A 165 -1.21 -1.90 15.40
C LEU A 165 -0.81 -2.93 16.46
N THR A 166 -1.27 -2.79 17.71
CA THR A 166 -1.11 -3.81 18.76
C THR A 166 -1.78 -5.13 18.39
N TYR A 167 -3.02 -5.07 17.87
CA TYR A 167 -3.70 -6.26 17.37
C TYR A 167 -2.91 -6.91 16.24
N PHE A 168 -2.48 -6.12 15.24
CA PHE A 168 -1.70 -6.62 14.10
C PHE A 168 -0.39 -7.28 14.55
N HIS A 169 0.35 -6.64 15.45
CA HIS A 169 1.55 -7.19 16.04
C HIS A 169 1.28 -8.50 16.81
N GLY A 170 0.21 -8.53 17.60
CA GLY A 170 -0.22 -9.74 18.34
C GLY A 170 -0.60 -10.91 17.43
N ARG A 171 -0.99 -10.65 16.18
CA ARG A 171 -1.20 -11.65 15.12
C ARG A 171 0.11 -12.08 14.44
N GLY A 172 1.25 -11.51 14.84
CA GLY A 172 2.56 -11.78 14.27
C GLY A 172 2.88 -10.94 13.02
N GLY A 173 2.13 -9.89 12.73
CA GLY A 173 2.43 -8.98 11.63
C GLY A 173 3.84 -8.40 11.74
N ALA A 174 4.57 -8.32 10.62
CA ALA A 174 5.96 -7.88 10.57
C ALA A 174 6.11 -6.37 10.43
N GLY A 175 5.29 -5.74 9.60
CA GLY A 175 5.41 -4.31 9.35
C GLY A 175 4.25 -3.69 8.61
N VAL A 176 4.23 -2.36 8.57
CA VAL A 176 3.27 -1.58 7.82
C VAL A 176 3.98 -0.60 6.89
N VAL A 177 3.48 -0.48 5.66
CA VAL A 177 3.87 0.57 4.71
C VAL A 177 2.62 1.39 4.38
N ILE A 178 2.63 2.67 4.74
CA ILE A 178 1.45 3.51 4.62
C ILE A 178 1.78 4.77 3.81
N ASP A 179 1.16 4.89 2.64
CA ASP A 179 1.18 6.11 1.84
C ASP A 179 0.33 7.21 2.50
N GLY A 180 0.69 7.57 3.72
CA GLY A 180 -0.05 8.47 4.59
C GLY A 180 0.46 8.44 6.02
N CYS A 181 -0.46 8.62 6.98
CA CYS A 181 -0.16 8.75 8.40
C CYS A 181 -0.76 7.65 9.28
N ILE A 182 -0.15 7.45 10.44
CA ILE A 182 -0.78 6.80 11.61
C ILE A 182 -1.03 7.83 12.71
N ARG A 183 -1.83 7.45 13.72
CA ARG A 183 -1.95 8.20 14.97
C ARG A 183 -1.35 7.40 16.13
N ASP A 184 -1.27 8.02 17.29
CA ASP A 184 -0.76 7.41 18.54
C ASP A 184 0.69 6.91 18.42
N PHE A 185 1.50 7.49 17.52
CA PHE A 185 2.88 7.06 17.26
C PHE A 185 3.76 6.99 18.52
N PRO A 186 3.65 7.90 19.51
CA PRO A 186 4.45 7.79 20.74
C PRO A 186 4.29 6.47 21.50
N LYS A 187 3.15 5.79 21.35
CA LYS A 187 2.89 4.45 21.93
C LYS A 187 3.19 3.33 20.92
N ALA A 188 2.81 3.55 19.65
CA ALA A 188 2.97 2.57 18.59
C ALA A 188 4.44 2.22 18.30
N LYS A 189 5.38 3.16 18.44
CA LYS A 189 6.81 2.96 18.19
C LYS A 189 7.44 1.87 19.06
N ASP A 190 6.89 1.63 20.24
CA ASP A 190 7.43 0.67 21.20
C ASP A 190 6.90 -0.77 21.00
N LEU A 191 6.01 -0.98 20.01
CA LEU A 191 5.47 -2.32 19.68
C LEU A 191 6.48 -3.27 19.06
N GLY A 192 7.60 -2.77 18.55
CA GLY A 192 8.56 -3.60 17.81
C GLY A 192 8.19 -3.89 16.36
N LEU A 193 7.07 -3.35 15.86
CA LEU A 193 6.59 -3.46 14.50
C LEU A 193 7.41 -2.57 13.55
N GLY A 194 7.76 -3.05 12.34
CA GLY A 194 8.35 -2.21 11.30
C GLY A 194 7.34 -1.19 10.79
N MET A 195 7.76 0.07 10.60
CA MET A 195 6.84 1.14 10.17
C MET A 195 7.50 2.05 9.13
N TRP A 196 6.99 2.05 7.90
CA TRP A 196 7.37 2.95 6.80
C TRP A 196 6.18 3.85 6.48
N LEU A 197 6.30 5.14 6.82
CA LEU A 197 5.18 6.09 6.83
C LEU A 197 5.60 7.41 6.18
N LYS A 198 4.63 8.13 5.59
CA LYS A 198 4.82 9.54 5.23
C LYS A 198 4.80 10.46 6.45
N GLY A 199 3.97 10.15 7.46
CA GLY A 199 3.85 11.02 8.62
C GLY A 199 3.05 10.42 9.78
N THR A 200 2.73 11.29 10.73
CA THR A 200 1.87 11.02 11.88
C THR A 200 0.89 12.17 12.09
N THR A 201 -0.30 11.90 12.62
CA THR A 201 -1.35 12.89 12.86
C THR A 201 -2.16 12.51 14.10
N PRO A 202 -2.77 13.47 14.83
CA PRO A 202 -3.67 13.15 15.93
C PRO A 202 -5.06 12.67 15.47
N ASN A 203 -5.43 12.89 14.20
CA ASN A 203 -6.76 12.59 13.68
C ASN A 203 -6.97 11.09 13.49
N TYR A 204 -8.22 10.61 13.57
CA TYR A 204 -8.56 9.25 13.21
C TYR A 204 -8.80 9.10 11.70
N HIS A 205 -8.91 7.86 11.21
CA HIS A 205 -8.80 7.48 9.80
C HIS A 205 -9.82 8.09 8.83
N THR A 206 -11.00 8.51 9.31
CA THR A 206 -12.06 9.13 8.49
C THR A 206 -12.43 10.55 8.96
N GLN A 207 -11.60 11.16 9.79
CA GLN A 207 -11.91 12.46 10.37
C GLN A 207 -11.88 13.60 9.36
N VAL A 208 -11.07 13.47 8.30
CA VAL A 208 -10.80 14.61 7.41
C VAL A 208 -11.31 14.36 5.99
N ALA A 209 -10.66 13.51 5.21
CA ALA A 209 -10.83 13.52 3.77
C ALA A 209 -10.97 12.15 3.10
N ILE A 210 -10.56 11.07 3.77
CA ILE A 210 -10.51 9.72 3.18
C ILE A 210 -11.25 8.69 4.02
N PHE A 211 -11.69 7.60 3.39
CA PHE A 211 -12.31 6.46 4.06
C PHE A 211 -11.80 5.14 3.49
N PRO A 212 -11.80 4.04 4.27
CA PRO A 212 -11.35 2.73 3.80
C PRO A 212 -12.37 2.17 2.79
N TYR A 213 -11.89 1.80 1.61
CA TYR A 213 -12.75 1.48 0.47
C TYR A 213 -12.70 0.02 0.07
N ALA A 214 -11.51 -0.60 0.02
CA ALA A 214 -11.34 -2.00 -0.38
C ALA A 214 -10.15 -2.67 0.30
N VAL A 215 -10.24 -3.98 0.50
CA VAL A 215 -9.22 -4.82 1.15
C VAL A 215 -8.80 -5.92 0.19
N ASN A 216 -7.49 -6.21 0.16
CA ASN A 216 -6.87 -7.24 -0.67
C ASN A 216 -7.23 -7.11 -2.16
N VAL A 217 -7.18 -5.87 -2.66
CA VAL A 217 -7.28 -5.51 -4.08
C VAL A 217 -5.96 -4.89 -4.54
N PRO A 218 -5.71 -4.83 -5.87
CA PRO A 218 -4.59 -4.04 -6.39
C PRO A 218 -4.71 -2.57 -5.97
N ILE A 219 -3.62 -1.99 -5.46
CA ILE A 219 -3.57 -0.61 -4.98
C ILE A 219 -2.42 0.17 -5.63
N ALA A 220 -2.48 1.50 -5.55
CA ALA A 220 -1.46 2.42 -6.05
C ALA A 220 -0.70 3.09 -4.88
N CYS A 221 -0.06 2.29 -4.02
CA CYS A 221 0.69 2.81 -2.87
C CYS A 221 1.95 3.55 -3.33
N CYS A 222 2.10 4.81 -2.94
CA CYS A 222 3.24 5.65 -3.35
C CYS A 222 3.45 5.68 -4.87
N ASP A 223 2.38 5.74 -5.67
CA ASP A 223 2.36 5.66 -7.13
C ASP A 223 2.95 4.37 -7.70
N ARG A 224 2.98 3.29 -6.93
CA ARG A 224 3.41 1.95 -7.37
C ARG A 224 2.27 0.96 -7.24
N LEU A 225 2.12 0.14 -8.28
CA LEU A 225 1.19 -0.99 -8.22
C LEU A 225 1.68 -2.00 -7.20
N VAL A 226 0.83 -2.31 -6.23
CA VAL A 226 1.03 -3.40 -5.27
C VAL A 226 -0.14 -4.37 -5.41
N MET A 227 0.17 -5.60 -5.76
CA MET A 227 -0.82 -6.68 -5.81
C MET A 227 -0.92 -7.36 -4.43
N PRO A 228 -2.12 -7.83 -4.03
CA PRO A 228 -2.25 -8.67 -2.85
C PRO A 228 -1.34 -9.90 -2.94
N GLY A 229 -0.49 -10.10 -1.92
CA GLY A 229 0.48 -11.20 -1.89
C GLY A 229 1.84 -10.89 -2.53
N ASP A 230 2.06 -9.71 -3.12
CA ASP A 230 3.42 -9.24 -3.44
C ASP A 230 4.26 -9.18 -2.17
N ILE A 231 5.58 -9.32 -2.32
CA ILE A 231 6.47 -9.29 -1.15
C ILE A 231 7.02 -7.89 -0.98
N ILE A 232 6.83 -7.31 0.19
CA ILE A 232 7.52 -6.08 0.59
C ILE A 232 8.87 -6.46 1.17
N VAL A 233 9.94 -5.81 0.69
CA VAL A 233 11.29 -5.87 1.27
C VAL A 233 11.62 -4.46 1.74
N ALA A 234 11.87 -4.29 3.04
CA ALA A 234 11.96 -2.96 3.63
C ALA A 234 13.00 -2.89 4.74
N ASP A 235 13.79 -1.81 4.72
CA ASP A 235 14.86 -1.50 5.66
C ASP A 235 14.99 0.02 5.84
N ASP A 236 16.15 0.51 6.32
CA ASP A 236 16.36 1.93 6.55
C ASP A 236 16.52 2.75 5.26
N ASP A 237 16.82 2.11 4.13
CA ASP A 237 16.84 2.76 2.81
C ASP A 237 15.42 3.00 2.26
N GLY A 238 14.43 2.22 2.72
CA GLY A 238 13.04 2.34 2.30
C GLY A 238 12.33 1.00 2.15
N ALA A 239 11.31 0.98 1.28
CA ALA A 239 10.53 -0.22 0.99
C ALA A 239 10.43 -0.46 -0.52
N ALA A 240 10.64 -1.69 -0.95
CA ALA A 240 10.51 -2.14 -2.33
C ALA A 240 9.42 -3.21 -2.47
N VAL A 241 8.70 -3.18 -3.59
CA VAL A 241 7.68 -4.18 -3.95
C VAL A 241 8.30 -5.21 -4.87
N VAL A 242 8.29 -6.46 -4.44
CA VAL A 242 8.73 -7.62 -5.23
C VAL A 242 7.51 -8.41 -5.69
N PRO A 243 7.20 -8.45 -7.00
CA PRO A 243 6.15 -9.32 -7.50
C PRO A 243 6.39 -10.77 -7.09
N ALA A 244 5.41 -11.42 -6.47
CA ALA A 244 5.57 -12.74 -5.87
C ALA A 244 6.11 -13.79 -6.87
N GLN A 245 5.68 -13.72 -8.13
CA GLN A 245 6.13 -14.63 -9.19
C GLN A 245 7.59 -14.41 -9.61
N LEU A 246 8.18 -13.24 -9.36
CA LEU A 246 9.58 -12.93 -9.69
C LEU A 246 10.53 -13.20 -8.52
N ALA A 247 10.01 -13.39 -7.32
CA ALA A 247 10.79 -13.52 -6.09
C ALA A 247 11.83 -14.67 -6.13
N PRO A 248 11.54 -15.89 -6.67
CA PRO A 248 12.55 -16.96 -6.75
C PRO A 248 13.74 -16.59 -7.65
N GLU A 249 13.49 -16.01 -8.82
CA GLU A 249 14.55 -15.59 -9.74
C GLU A 249 15.34 -14.41 -9.17
N LEU A 250 14.66 -13.46 -8.54
CA LEU A 250 15.29 -12.34 -7.86
C LEU A 250 16.24 -12.83 -6.77
N LEU A 251 15.81 -13.75 -5.90
CA LEU A 251 16.65 -14.31 -4.83
C LEU A 251 17.89 -14.99 -5.39
N LYS A 252 17.75 -15.79 -6.47
CA LYS A 252 18.87 -16.45 -7.13
C LYS A 252 19.92 -15.41 -7.58
N ARG A 253 19.51 -14.38 -8.34
CA ARG A 253 20.40 -13.33 -8.84
C ARG A 253 21.06 -12.54 -7.71
N ALA A 254 20.27 -12.19 -6.70
CA ALA A 254 20.77 -11.45 -5.54
C ALA A 254 21.81 -12.26 -4.75
N SER A 255 21.63 -13.58 -4.62
CA SER A 255 22.59 -14.45 -3.94
C SER A 255 23.92 -14.54 -4.71
N GLU A 256 23.89 -14.67 -6.04
CA GLU A 256 25.07 -14.62 -6.89
C GLU A 256 25.80 -13.27 -6.80
N HIS A 257 25.03 -12.18 -6.70
CA HIS A 257 25.55 -10.82 -6.54
C HIS A 257 26.22 -10.63 -5.17
N ALA A 258 25.57 -11.04 -4.11
CA ALA A 258 26.06 -10.89 -2.75
C ALA A 258 27.40 -11.60 -2.51
N GLU A 259 27.64 -12.75 -3.15
CA GLU A 259 28.87 -13.52 -3.00
C GLU A 259 30.09 -12.74 -3.52
N TRP A 260 30.04 -12.19 -4.75
CA TRP A 260 31.16 -11.44 -5.25
C TRP A 260 31.30 -10.05 -4.62
N GLU A 261 30.19 -9.45 -4.13
CA GLU A 261 30.27 -8.19 -3.38
C GLU A 261 30.99 -8.36 -2.03
N GLU A 262 30.85 -9.51 -1.38
CA GLU A 262 31.59 -9.80 -0.15
C GLU A 262 33.10 -9.77 -0.42
N PHE A 263 33.56 -10.45 -1.48
CA PHE A 263 34.97 -10.38 -1.94
C PHE A 263 35.38 -8.96 -2.26
N SER A 264 34.59 -8.26 -3.06
CA SER A 264 34.88 -6.88 -3.46
C SER A 264 35.00 -5.95 -2.26
N ARG A 265 34.13 -6.10 -1.28
CA ARG A 265 34.13 -5.30 -0.03
C ARG A 265 35.43 -5.51 0.74
N GLU A 266 35.91 -6.75 0.88
CA GLU A 266 37.21 -7.02 1.52
C GLU A 266 38.36 -6.33 0.79
N ARG A 267 38.44 -6.49 -0.53
CA ARG A 267 39.50 -5.86 -1.34
C ARG A 267 39.46 -4.34 -1.26
N LEU A 268 38.30 -3.75 -1.33
CA LEU A 268 38.13 -2.29 -1.23
C LEU A 268 38.45 -1.76 0.17
N ALA A 269 38.11 -2.50 1.22
CA ALA A 269 38.46 -2.16 2.60
C ALA A 269 39.99 -2.18 2.85
N GLU A 270 40.72 -3.04 2.11
CA GLU A 270 42.20 -3.10 2.10
C GLU A 270 42.86 -2.00 1.24
N GLY A 271 42.05 -1.10 0.64
CA GLY A 271 42.55 -0.01 -0.23
C GLY A 271 42.70 -0.40 -1.70
N GLY A 272 42.05 -1.47 -2.14
CA GLY A 272 42.05 -1.92 -3.54
C GLY A 272 41.38 -0.94 -4.50
N ASP A 273 41.76 -1.02 -5.79
CA ASP A 273 41.26 -0.12 -6.84
C ASP A 273 39.75 -0.38 -7.10
N LEU A 274 38.91 0.62 -6.88
CA LEU A 274 37.48 0.57 -7.14
C LEU A 274 37.17 0.13 -8.59
N ARG A 275 37.94 0.58 -9.57
CA ARG A 275 37.77 0.25 -10.99
C ARG A 275 37.99 -1.23 -11.29
N LYS A 276 38.79 -1.93 -10.47
CA LYS A 276 39.05 -3.36 -10.59
C LYS A 276 37.99 -4.22 -9.89
N TYR A 277 37.59 -3.82 -8.69
CA TYR A 277 36.80 -4.66 -7.81
C TYR A 277 35.30 -4.32 -7.77
N TYR A 278 34.88 -3.16 -8.33
CA TYR A 278 33.47 -2.80 -8.34
C TYR A 278 33.02 -2.00 -9.57
N PRO A 279 32.21 -2.58 -10.48
CA PRO A 279 31.79 -3.98 -10.47
C PRO A 279 32.97 -4.93 -10.65
N LEU A 280 32.80 -6.21 -10.28
CA LEU A 280 33.82 -7.23 -10.42
C LEU A 280 34.22 -7.37 -11.89
N THR A 281 35.46 -6.98 -12.21
CA THR A 281 36.02 -7.05 -13.57
C THR A 281 36.65 -8.39 -13.87
N ASP A 282 36.89 -8.69 -15.16
CA ASP A 282 37.64 -9.89 -15.58
C ASP A 282 39.05 -9.94 -14.99
N ALA A 283 39.68 -8.79 -14.76
CA ALA A 283 41.02 -8.72 -14.13
C ALA A 283 41.00 -9.16 -12.65
N ALA A 284 39.84 -9.03 -11.96
CA ALA A 284 39.68 -9.45 -10.57
C ALA A 284 39.20 -10.90 -10.43
N ARG A 285 38.66 -11.53 -11.50
CA ARG A 285 38.07 -12.88 -11.46
C ARG A 285 39.02 -13.96 -10.93
N PRO A 286 40.31 -14.02 -11.31
CA PRO A 286 41.20 -15.04 -10.76
C PRO A 286 41.37 -14.95 -9.23
N GLU A 287 41.45 -13.73 -8.69
CA GLU A 287 41.54 -13.50 -7.25
C GLU A 287 40.20 -13.87 -6.53
N TYR A 288 39.08 -13.61 -7.19
CA TYR A 288 37.78 -14.00 -6.69
C TYR A 288 37.61 -15.53 -6.62
N GLU A 289 38.07 -16.28 -7.65
CA GLU A 289 38.01 -17.74 -7.65
C GLU A 289 38.93 -18.36 -6.56
N GLU A 290 40.08 -17.75 -6.29
CA GLU A 290 40.95 -18.15 -5.17
C GLU A 290 40.30 -17.86 -3.82
N TRP A 291 39.66 -16.69 -3.70
CA TRP A 291 38.94 -16.30 -2.50
C TRP A 291 37.78 -17.27 -2.20
N LYS A 292 36.98 -17.66 -3.21
CA LYS A 292 35.95 -18.69 -3.07
C LYS A 292 36.50 -20.00 -2.51
N LYS A 293 37.54 -20.51 -3.09
CA LYS A 293 38.19 -21.75 -2.63
C LYS A 293 38.60 -21.68 -1.16
N LYS A 294 39.17 -20.54 -0.75
CA LYS A 294 39.56 -20.32 0.65
C LYS A 294 38.40 -20.29 1.62
N HIS A 295 37.21 -19.80 1.18
CA HIS A 295 36.03 -19.63 2.02
C HIS A 295 35.03 -20.79 1.88
N GLY A 296 35.37 -21.82 1.10
CA GLY A 296 34.52 -23.00 0.89
C GLY A 296 33.21 -22.70 0.14
N LYS A 297 33.28 -21.68 -0.74
CA LYS A 297 32.15 -21.22 -1.58
C LYS A 297 32.27 -21.70 -3.03
#